data_eb40ccdb436be7905376634c0296f297
#
_entry.id   eb40ccdb436be7905376634c0296f297
#
_cell.length_a   1.000
_cell.length_b   1.000
_cell.length_c   1.000
_cell.angle_alpha   90.00
_cell.angle_beta   90.00
_cell.angle_gamma   90.00
#
_symmetry.space_group_name_H-M   'P 1'
#
loop_
_entity.id
_entity.type
_entity.pdbx_description
1 polymer ?
#
loop_
_entity_poly.entity_id
_entity_poly.type
_entity_poly.pdbx_seq_one_letter_code
_entity_poly.pdbx_strand_id
1 'polypeptide(L)'
;MKEKVVLAYSGGLDTTAIIPWLKENFDYEVICVCIDCGQAEELDGLEERAKFCGAEKLYILNVIDEFCDEYIVPCVQANAIYENKYLLGTSMARPLIAKKLVEIARKEGAVAICHGATGKGNDQIRFELGIKALAPDIKIIAAWRNDKWTMDSRESEIEYCKAHGIDLPFSADSSYSRDRNIWHISHEGLELEDPANEPNFDHLLVLSTTPEKAPDEGEYVTMTFEKGVPTSVNGEKMKVSDIIHKLNELGGKHGIGIIDIVENRVVGMKSRGVYETPGGTILMEAHQQLEELILDRDTYALKKEMGSRFASLVYEGKWFTPLREAEQAFIEKTQEYVTGEVKFKLYKGNIIKAGTTSPYSLYNESIASFTTGDLYDHHDAEGFINLFGLSCKVRAMKMQETGELEK
;
A
#
# COMPACT_ATOMS: atom_id res chain seq x y z
N MET A 1 16.45 24.02 -29.84
CA MET A 1 15.97 23.87 -28.44
C MET A 1 16.60 22.59 -27.92
N LYS A 2 17.05 22.58 -26.69
CA LYS A 2 17.51 21.34 -26.06
C LYS A 2 16.35 20.38 -25.86
N GLU A 3 16.61 19.10 -25.88
CA GLU A 3 15.61 18.10 -25.54
C GLU A 3 15.28 18.18 -24.05
N LYS A 4 14.02 17.86 -23.69
CA LYS A 4 13.55 17.90 -22.33
C LYS A 4 13.49 16.51 -21.71
N VAL A 5 13.82 16.39 -20.43
CA VAL A 5 13.61 15.21 -19.61
C VAL A 5 12.74 15.57 -18.40
N VAL A 6 11.78 14.71 -18.08
CA VAL A 6 11.01 14.78 -16.83
C VAL A 6 11.71 13.94 -15.78
N LEU A 7 12.00 14.52 -14.63
CA LEU A 7 12.59 13.84 -13.47
C LEU A 7 11.55 13.65 -12.38
N ALA A 8 11.35 12.39 -11.94
CA ALA A 8 10.65 12.09 -10.70
C ALA A 8 11.47 12.65 -9.53
N TYR A 9 11.00 13.75 -8.94
CA TYR A 9 11.77 14.54 -7.98
C TYR A 9 11.13 14.51 -6.60
N SER A 10 11.81 13.91 -5.63
CA SER A 10 11.40 13.88 -4.23
C SER A 10 12.04 14.98 -3.38
N GLY A 11 13.06 15.67 -3.90
CA GLY A 11 13.88 16.62 -3.14
C GLY A 11 14.93 15.98 -2.23
N GLY A 12 15.01 14.64 -2.22
CA GLY A 12 16.07 13.90 -1.54
C GLY A 12 17.43 14.03 -2.26
N LEU A 13 18.50 13.54 -1.62
CA LEU A 13 19.86 13.64 -2.12
C LEU A 13 19.99 13.07 -3.54
N ASP A 14 19.56 11.83 -3.75
CA ASP A 14 19.70 11.12 -5.03
C ASP A 14 19.04 11.90 -6.17
N THR A 15 17.78 12.30 -5.99
CA THR A 15 17.05 13.04 -7.05
C THR A 15 17.60 14.43 -7.27
N THR A 16 18.22 15.02 -6.25
CA THR A 16 18.91 16.30 -6.36
C THR A 16 20.20 16.19 -7.16
N ALA A 17 21.02 15.17 -6.91
CA ALA A 17 22.26 14.90 -7.67
C ALA A 17 21.97 14.55 -9.15
N ILE A 18 20.83 13.96 -9.44
CA ILE A 18 20.41 13.61 -10.81
C ILE A 18 20.20 14.87 -11.68
N ILE A 19 19.81 16.00 -11.13
CA ILE A 19 19.57 17.23 -11.93
C ILE A 19 20.84 17.66 -12.69
N PRO A 20 21.97 17.98 -12.04
CA PRO A 20 23.20 18.34 -12.75
C PRO A 20 23.72 17.17 -13.59
N TRP A 21 23.60 15.92 -13.13
CA TRP A 21 24.04 14.75 -13.86
C TRP A 21 23.34 14.59 -15.22
N LEU A 22 22.03 14.83 -15.32
CA LEU A 22 21.28 14.81 -16.58
C LEU A 22 21.74 15.89 -17.54
N LYS A 23 22.04 17.10 -17.03
CA LYS A 23 22.52 18.21 -17.84
C LYS A 23 23.91 17.95 -18.43
N GLU A 24 24.81 17.41 -17.63
CA GLU A 24 26.19 17.13 -18.06
C GLU A 24 26.29 15.97 -19.05
N ASN A 25 25.56 14.90 -18.76
CA ASN A 25 25.73 13.66 -19.51
C ASN A 25 24.84 13.54 -20.75
N PHE A 26 23.74 14.30 -20.81
CA PHE A 26 22.76 14.20 -21.90
C PHE A 26 22.36 15.54 -22.51
N ASP A 27 22.83 16.66 -21.98
CA ASP A 27 22.50 18.03 -22.42
C ASP A 27 20.99 18.33 -22.38
N TYR A 28 20.25 17.74 -21.44
CA TYR A 28 18.80 17.94 -21.30
C TYR A 28 18.44 19.22 -20.54
N GLU A 29 17.27 19.79 -20.89
CA GLU A 29 16.50 20.65 -19.99
C GLU A 29 15.73 19.77 -19.00
N VAL A 30 15.97 19.95 -17.70
CA VAL A 30 15.40 19.11 -16.65
C VAL A 30 14.13 19.73 -16.10
N ILE A 31 13.00 19.02 -16.27
CA ILE A 31 11.71 19.35 -15.69
C ILE A 31 11.49 18.46 -14.47
N CYS A 32 11.57 19.00 -13.29
CA CYS A 32 11.28 18.28 -12.05
C CYS A 32 9.78 18.15 -11.82
N VAL A 33 9.35 16.99 -11.35
CA VAL A 33 7.94 16.71 -11.02
C VAL A 33 7.88 16.01 -9.67
N CYS A 34 7.30 16.67 -8.69
CA CYS A 34 6.96 16.12 -7.39
C CYS A 34 5.46 15.84 -7.34
N ILE A 35 5.10 14.64 -6.93
CA ILE A 35 3.71 14.22 -6.79
C ILE A 35 3.39 14.15 -5.30
N ASP A 36 2.49 15.02 -4.87
CA ASP A 36 2.02 15.08 -3.49
C ASP A 36 0.93 14.02 -3.27
N CYS A 37 1.34 12.90 -2.66
CA CYS A 37 0.47 11.83 -2.17
C CYS A 37 0.24 11.91 -0.65
N GLY A 38 0.54 13.05 -0.01
CA GLY A 38 0.39 13.26 1.42
C GLY A 38 1.67 13.02 2.23
N GLN A 39 2.84 13.39 1.68
CA GLN A 39 4.13 13.34 2.35
C GLN A 39 4.41 14.55 3.27
N ALA A 40 3.42 15.41 3.47
CA ALA A 40 3.41 16.53 4.40
C ALA A 40 4.64 17.46 4.27
N GLU A 41 5.39 17.66 5.36
CA GLU A 41 6.53 18.57 5.45
C GLU A 41 7.71 18.26 4.50
N GLU A 42 7.74 17.09 3.88
CA GLU A 42 8.75 16.76 2.87
C GLU A 42 8.67 17.65 1.62
N LEU A 43 7.55 18.36 1.43
CA LEU A 43 7.33 19.29 0.33
C LEU A 43 7.93 20.69 0.57
N ASP A 44 8.33 21.00 1.79
CA ASP A 44 8.82 22.32 2.15
C ASP A 44 10.15 22.66 1.45
N GLY A 45 10.20 23.84 0.82
CA GLY A 45 11.41 24.36 0.16
C GLY A 45 11.80 23.65 -1.14
N LEU A 46 10.97 22.76 -1.69
CA LEU A 46 11.28 22.00 -2.91
C LEU A 46 11.51 22.88 -4.13
N GLU A 47 10.73 23.96 -4.29
CA GLU A 47 10.84 24.83 -5.47
C GLU A 47 12.17 25.56 -5.50
N GLU A 48 12.56 26.13 -4.36
CA GLU A 48 13.86 26.81 -4.21
C GLU A 48 15.02 25.84 -4.44
N ARG A 49 14.91 24.63 -3.88
CA ARG A 49 15.92 23.57 -4.03
C ARG A 49 16.06 23.11 -5.48
N ALA A 50 14.98 22.78 -6.16
CA ALA A 50 15.01 22.34 -7.56
C ALA A 50 15.63 23.42 -8.47
N LYS A 51 15.22 24.67 -8.28
CA LYS A 51 15.76 25.82 -9.03
C LYS A 51 17.24 26.05 -8.75
N PHE A 52 17.65 25.99 -7.50
CA PHE A 52 19.05 26.12 -7.09
C PHE A 52 19.94 25.04 -7.73
N CYS A 53 19.44 23.81 -7.85
CA CYS A 53 20.13 22.69 -8.49
C CYS A 53 20.11 22.75 -10.02
N GLY A 54 19.46 23.75 -10.60
CA GLY A 54 19.48 24.03 -12.04
C GLY A 54 18.35 23.33 -12.82
N ALA A 55 17.27 22.94 -12.19
CA ALA A 55 16.05 22.54 -12.88
C ALA A 55 15.45 23.75 -13.62
N GLU A 56 14.98 23.54 -14.84
CA GLU A 56 14.30 24.57 -15.63
C GLU A 56 12.91 24.89 -15.06
N LYS A 57 12.23 23.85 -14.52
CA LYS A 57 10.89 23.95 -14.00
C LYS A 57 10.62 22.88 -12.95
N LEU A 58 9.79 23.21 -11.95
CA LEU A 58 9.22 22.26 -11.02
C LEU A 58 7.69 22.26 -11.14
N TYR A 59 7.11 21.08 -11.19
CA TYR A 59 5.70 20.83 -10.95
C TYR A 59 5.54 20.16 -9.58
N ILE A 60 4.63 20.67 -8.75
CA ILE A 60 4.14 20.00 -7.54
C ILE A 60 2.67 19.73 -7.78
N LEU A 61 2.29 18.47 -7.88
CA LEU A 61 0.92 18.05 -8.18
C LEU A 61 0.32 17.41 -6.93
N ASN A 62 -0.67 18.07 -6.33
CA ASN A 62 -1.46 17.46 -5.27
C ASN A 62 -2.44 16.46 -5.88
N VAL A 63 -2.28 15.19 -5.53
CA VAL A 63 -3.10 14.07 -6.03
C VAL A 63 -3.65 13.21 -4.89
N ILE A 64 -3.72 13.75 -3.68
CA ILE A 64 -4.11 13.00 -2.48
C ILE A 64 -5.49 12.35 -2.65
N ASP A 65 -6.49 13.12 -3.12
CA ASP A 65 -7.83 12.58 -3.32
C ASP A 65 -7.86 11.53 -4.46
N GLU A 66 -7.18 11.78 -5.60
CA GLU A 66 -7.05 10.79 -6.68
C GLU A 66 -6.34 9.51 -6.19
N PHE A 67 -5.32 9.66 -5.36
CA PHE A 67 -4.61 8.51 -4.76
C PHE A 67 -5.54 7.69 -3.86
N CYS A 68 -6.34 8.35 -3.04
CA CYS A 68 -7.28 7.67 -2.16
C CYS A 68 -8.39 6.96 -2.94
N ASP A 69 -9.01 7.65 -3.88
CA ASP A 69 -10.20 7.15 -4.57
C ASP A 69 -9.88 6.09 -5.63
N GLU A 70 -8.79 6.29 -6.41
CA GLU A 70 -8.48 5.43 -7.56
C GLU A 70 -7.46 4.32 -7.26
N TYR A 71 -6.68 4.41 -6.16
CA TYR A 71 -5.62 3.45 -5.85
C TYR A 71 -5.79 2.78 -4.48
N ILE A 72 -6.10 3.54 -3.43
CA ILE A 72 -6.29 2.99 -2.09
C ILE A 72 -7.62 2.25 -1.98
N VAL A 73 -8.74 2.87 -2.37
CA VAL A 73 -10.07 2.25 -2.29
C VAL A 73 -10.13 0.91 -3.00
N PRO A 74 -9.64 0.73 -4.25
CA PRO A 74 -9.60 -0.58 -4.89
C PRO A 74 -8.82 -1.63 -4.10
N CYS A 75 -7.70 -1.25 -3.47
CA CYS A 75 -6.92 -2.16 -2.63
C CYS A 75 -7.66 -2.52 -1.33
N VAL A 76 -8.40 -1.58 -0.73
CA VAL A 76 -9.26 -1.84 0.43
C VAL A 76 -10.39 -2.80 0.05
N GLN A 77 -11.11 -2.53 -1.04
CA GLN A 77 -12.17 -3.39 -1.55
C GLN A 77 -11.67 -4.80 -1.90
N ALA A 78 -10.42 -4.92 -2.37
CA ALA A 78 -9.78 -6.21 -2.63
C ALA A 78 -9.32 -6.93 -1.35
N ASN A 79 -9.22 -6.27 -0.21
CA ASN A 79 -8.44 -6.72 0.95
C ASN A 79 -7.01 -7.11 0.55
N ALA A 80 -6.37 -6.25 -0.26
CA ALA A 80 -5.06 -6.50 -0.86
C ALA A 80 -3.96 -6.34 0.18
N ILE A 81 -3.41 -7.44 0.66
CA ILE A 81 -2.33 -7.49 1.65
C ILE A 81 -1.22 -8.39 1.12
N TYR A 82 -0.04 -7.82 0.87
CA TYR A 82 1.10 -8.59 0.39
C TYR A 82 1.75 -9.37 1.54
N GLU A 83 2.00 -10.66 1.30
CA GLU A 83 2.57 -11.60 2.29
C GLU A 83 1.85 -11.60 3.66
N ASN A 84 0.53 -11.34 3.65
CA ASN A 84 -0.35 -11.28 4.82
C ASN A 84 0.02 -10.20 5.85
N LYS A 85 0.81 -9.21 5.48
CA LYS A 85 1.28 -8.14 6.39
C LYS A 85 1.33 -6.76 5.76
N TYR A 86 1.89 -6.64 4.56
CA TYR A 86 2.18 -5.35 3.95
C TYR A 86 0.97 -4.76 3.23
N LEU A 87 0.51 -3.59 3.66
CA LEU A 87 -0.66 -2.88 3.12
C LEU A 87 -0.35 -2.01 1.89
N LEU A 88 0.74 -2.28 1.17
CA LEU A 88 1.05 -1.79 -0.17
C LEU A 88 1.25 -0.27 -0.34
N GLY A 89 1.47 0.50 0.72
CA GLY A 89 1.44 1.97 0.64
C GLY A 89 2.38 2.57 -0.41
N THR A 90 3.64 2.13 -0.47
CA THR A 90 4.57 2.53 -1.54
C THR A 90 4.13 2.00 -2.90
N SER A 91 3.69 0.73 -2.95
CA SER A 91 3.35 0.05 -4.21
C SER A 91 2.15 0.67 -4.91
N MET A 92 1.15 1.15 -4.16
CA MET A 92 -0.04 1.83 -4.69
C MET A 92 0.26 3.23 -5.22
N ALA A 93 1.23 3.94 -4.64
CA ALA A 93 1.58 5.29 -5.05
C ALA A 93 2.34 5.33 -6.39
N ARG A 94 3.19 4.35 -6.66
CA ARG A 94 4.09 4.37 -7.84
C ARG A 94 3.36 4.38 -9.19
N PRO A 95 2.27 3.61 -9.44
CA PRO A 95 1.54 3.71 -10.70
C PRO A 95 0.88 5.10 -10.90
N LEU A 96 0.36 5.74 -9.86
CA LEU A 96 -0.15 7.10 -9.94
C LEU A 96 0.98 8.09 -10.29
N ILE A 97 2.11 7.99 -9.61
CA ILE A 97 3.28 8.84 -9.90
C ILE A 97 3.72 8.64 -11.35
N ALA A 98 3.83 7.40 -11.83
CA ALA A 98 4.18 7.12 -13.23
C ALA A 98 3.18 7.74 -14.22
N LYS A 99 1.88 7.67 -13.94
CA LYS A 99 0.81 8.31 -14.74
C LYS A 99 1.04 9.82 -14.83
N LYS A 100 1.27 10.48 -13.70
CA LYS A 100 1.51 11.95 -13.66
C LYS A 100 2.82 12.35 -14.33
N LEU A 101 3.87 11.58 -14.21
CA LEU A 101 5.12 11.82 -14.93
C LEU A 101 4.92 11.76 -16.46
N VAL A 102 4.15 10.78 -16.94
CA VAL A 102 3.79 10.66 -18.36
C VAL A 102 2.95 11.84 -18.81
N GLU A 103 1.93 12.25 -18.03
CA GLU A 103 1.08 13.42 -18.35
C GLU A 103 1.94 14.69 -18.51
N ILE A 104 2.87 14.93 -17.61
CA ILE A 104 3.78 16.10 -17.69
C ILE A 104 4.79 15.94 -18.84
N ALA A 105 5.32 14.76 -19.09
CA ALA A 105 6.22 14.51 -20.20
C ALA A 105 5.55 14.83 -21.55
N ARG A 106 4.31 14.40 -21.73
CA ARG A 106 3.51 14.74 -22.93
C ARG A 106 3.22 16.24 -23.04
N LYS A 107 2.86 16.89 -21.91
CA LYS A 107 2.58 18.33 -21.86
C LYS A 107 3.80 19.17 -22.23
N GLU A 108 4.98 18.80 -21.76
CA GLU A 108 6.24 19.53 -21.98
C GLU A 108 6.96 19.12 -23.28
N GLY A 109 6.49 18.08 -23.97
CA GLY A 109 7.16 17.52 -25.14
C GLY A 109 8.50 16.88 -24.79
N ALA A 110 8.62 16.30 -23.59
CA ALA A 110 9.82 15.65 -23.14
C ALA A 110 10.04 14.31 -23.86
N VAL A 111 11.29 14.02 -24.18
CA VAL A 111 11.70 12.79 -24.89
C VAL A 111 12.02 11.65 -23.93
N ALA A 112 12.22 11.96 -22.65
CA ALA A 112 12.61 11.00 -21.64
C ALA A 112 11.96 11.28 -20.28
N ILE A 113 11.81 10.23 -19.48
CA ILE A 113 11.48 10.28 -18.06
C ILE A 113 12.63 9.64 -17.29
N CYS A 114 13.12 10.31 -16.24
CA CYS A 114 14.17 9.83 -15.35
C CYS A 114 13.63 9.58 -13.95
N HIS A 115 14.11 8.53 -13.31
CA HIS A 115 13.84 8.23 -11.90
C HIS A 115 15.13 7.90 -11.14
N GLY A 116 15.13 8.16 -9.83
CA GLY A 116 16.23 7.88 -8.90
C GLY A 116 16.07 6.58 -8.12
N ALA A 117 15.20 5.69 -8.52
CA ALA A 117 15.04 4.41 -7.84
C ALA A 117 16.31 3.54 -7.99
N THR A 118 16.81 3.02 -6.86
CA THR A 118 18.02 2.21 -6.83
C THR A 118 17.82 0.84 -7.49
N GLY A 119 18.91 0.23 -7.99
CA GLY A 119 18.88 -1.09 -8.61
C GLY A 119 18.50 -2.24 -7.66
N LYS A 120 18.50 -2.01 -6.35
CA LYS A 120 18.13 -2.99 -5.31
C LYS A 120 16.65 -2.93 -4.91
N GLY A 121 15.95 -1.82 -5.21
CA GLY A 121 14.57 -1.58 -4.82
C GLY A 121 13.55 -2.06 -5.86
N ASN A 122 12.31 -2.28 -5.41
CA ASN A 122 11.18 -2.62 -6.29
C ASN A 122 10.70 -1.43 -7.12
N ASP A 123 10.94 -0.21 -6.67
CA ASP A 123 10.36 1.00 -7.27
C ASP A 123 10.79 1.24 -8.71
N GLN A 124 12.01 0.83 -9.08
CA GLN A 124 12.45 0.85 -10.48
C GLN A 124 11.49 0.06 -11.38
N ILE A 125 11.04 -1.13 -10.93
CA ILE A 125 10.10 -1.97 -11.68
C ILE A 125 8.75 -1.27 -11.78
N ARG A 126 8.25 -0.74 -10.69
CA ARG A 126 6.94 -0.07 -10.60
C ARG A 126 6.87 1.16 -11.50
N PHE A 127 7.88 2.03 -11.47
CA PHE A 127 7.96 3.18 -12.37
C PHE A 127 8.04 2.77 -13.83
N GLU A 128 8.96 1.87 -14.16
CA GLU A 128 9.21 1.51 -15.55
C GLU A 128 8.04 0.75 -16.18
N LEU A 129 7.41 -0.19 -15.46
CA LEU A 129 6.22 -0.88 -15.98
C LEU A 129 5.06 0.09 -16.18
N GLY A 130 4.85 1.04 -15.25
CA GLY A 130 3.84 2.09 -15.40
C GLY A 130 4.09 2.98 -16.61
N ILE A 131 5.31 3.48 -16.78
CA ILE A 131 5.71 4.33 -17.91
C ILE A 131 5.58 3.55 -19.24
N LYS A 132 6.08 2.32 -19.31
CA LYS A 132 5.99 1.46 -20.51
C LYS A 132 4.56 1.18 -20.93
N ALA A 133 3.65 0.98 -19.96
CA ALA A 133 2.24 0.75 -20.24
C ALA A 133 1.53 1.99 -20.80
N LEU A 134 1.90 3.18 -20.31
CA LEU A 134 1.21 4.45 -20.64
C LEU A 134 1.89 5.22 -21.78
N ALA A 135 3.20 5.07 -21.96
CA ALA A 135 3.99 5.81 -22.93
C ALA A 135 5.16 4.97 -23.46
N PRO A 136 4.91 3.96 -24.32
CA PRO A 136 5.94 3.04 -24.81
C PRO A 136 7.01 3.69 -25.69
N ASP A 137 6.75 4.90 -26.18
CA ASP A 137 7.65 5.69 -27.03
C ASP A 137 8.58 6.62 -26.23
N ILE A 138 8.32 6.85 -24.93
CA ILE A 138 9.17 7.69 -24.09
C ILE A 138 10.36 6.89 -23.57
N LYS A 139 11.56 7.44 -23.72
CA LYS A 139 12.79 6.84 -23.18
C LYS A 139 12.78 6.91 -21.65
N ILE A 140 13.14 5.79 -21.01
CA ILE A 140 13.31 5.72 -19.55
C ILE A 140 14.80 5.83 -19.22
N ILE A 141 15.14 6.67 -18.26
CA ILE A 141 16.49 6.83 -17.71
C ILE A 141 16.45 6.42 -16.24
N ALA A 142 17.09 5.31 -15.92
CA ALA A 142 17.30 4.86 -14.56
C ALA A 142 18.74 5.21 -14.17
N ALA A 143 18.93 6.28 -13.38
CA ALA A 143 20.26 6.82 -13.07
C ALA A 143 21.18 5.75 -12.47
N TRP A 144 20.74 5.06 -11.44
CA TRP A 144 21.50 4.01 -10.73
C TRP A 144 21.92 2.80 -11.56
N ARG A 145 21.37 2.62 -12.74
CA ARG A 145 21.72 1.53 -13.68
C ARG A 145 22.40 2.05 -14.96
N ASN A 146 22.75 3.32 -14.95
CA ASN A 146 23.40 3.94 -16.10
C ASN A 146 24.92 3.95 -15.93
N ASP A 147 25.68 3.52 -16.96
CA ASP A 147 27.15 3.46 -16.92
C ASP A 147 27.82 4.80 -16.62
N LYS A 148 27.12 5.91 -16.87
CA LYS A 148 27.59 7.28 -16.56
C LYS A 148 27.34 7.70 -15.12
N TRP A 149 26.59 6.90 -14.33
CA TRP A 149 26.38 7.16 -12.91
C TRP A 149 27.55 6.56 -12.12
N THR A 150 28.37 7.42 -11.56
CA THR A 150 29.59 7.01 -10.86
C THR A 150 29.50 7.16 -9.34
N MET A 151 28.37 7.65 -8.84
CA MET A 151 28.13 7.83 -7.42
C MET A 151 27.51 6.53 -6.84
N ASP A 152 28.29 5.83 -6.05
CA ASP A 152 27.94 4.52 -5.50
C ASP A 152 27.60 4.54 -3.99
N SER A 153 27.75 5.72 -3.38
CA SER A 153 27.47 5.94 -1.96
C SER A 153 26.88 7.33 -1.71
N ARG A 154 26.22 7.48 -0.55
CA ARG A 154 25.69 8.76 -0.09
C ARG A 154 26.77 9.85 0.01
N GLU A 155 27.97 9.47 0.45
CA GLU A 155 29.12 10.36 0.56
C GLU A 155 29.54 10.89 -0.82
N SER A 156 29.64 10.01 -1.83
CA SER A 156 30.00 10.39 -3.20
C SER A 156 28.94 11.28 -3.85
N GLU A 157 27.66 11.09 -3.55
CA GLU A 157 26.59 12.00 -4.00
C GLU A 157 26.67 13.37 -3.35
N ILE A 158 26.97 13.44 -2.04
CA ILE A 158 27.17 14.71 -1.33
C ILE A 158 28.40 15.46 -1.90
N GLU A 159 29.50 14.76 -2.16
CA GLU A 159 30.70 15.35 -2.78
C GLU A 159 30.40 15.87 -4.19
N TYR A 160 29.66 15.09 -4.98
CA TYR A 160 29.22 15.50 -6.31
C TYR A 160 28.34 16.74 -6.27
N CYS A 161 27.35 16.79 -5.39
CA CYS A 161 26.51 17.97 -5.19
C CYS A 161 27.34 19.20 -4.81
N LYS A 162 28.28 19.08 -3.86
CA LYS A 162 29.18 20.18 -3.46
C LYS A 162 30.08 20.68 -4.60
N ALA A 163 30.60 19.76 -5.43
CA ALA A 163 31.41 20.12 -6.59
C ALA A 163 30.61 20.94 -7.63
N HIS A 164 29.28 20.79 -7.64
CA HIS A 164 28.35 21.56 -8.47
C HIS A 164 27.78 22.82 -7.77
N GLY A 165 28.35 23.19 -6.61
CA GLY A 165 27.88 24.34 -5.84
C GLY A 165 26.55 24.10 -5.11
N ILE A 166 26.10 22.87 -5.02
CA ILE A 166 24.88 22.48 -4.34
C ILE A 166 25.24 22.08 -2.90
N ASP A 167 25.14 23.07 -1.99
CA ASP A 167 25.34 22.84 -0.56
C ASP A 167 23.99 22.69 0.14
N LEU A 168 23.58 21.45 0.33
CA LEU A 168 22.32 21.11 0.97
C LEU A 168 22.58 20.52 2.35
N PRO A 169 21.66 20.67 3.31
CA PRO A 169 21.81 20.19 4.69
C PRO A 169 21.62 18.66 4.78
N PHE A 170 22.13 17.91 3.80
CA PHE A 170 22.21 16.48 3.88
C PHE A 170 23.40 16.09 4.74
N SER A 171 23.12 15.49 5.91
CA SER A 171 24.19 14.92 6.73
C SER A 171 24.58 13.54 6.19
N ALA A 172 25.86 13.21 6.37
CA ALA A 172 26.34 11.84 6.16
C ALA A 172 25.88 10.90 7.29
N ASP A 173 25.24 11.46 8.34
CA ASP A 173 24.75 10.67 9.46
C ASP A 173 23.73 9.64 8.99
N SER A 174 23.90 8.43 9.49
CA SER A 174 23.04 7.31 9.24
C SER A 174 21.61 7.62 9.70
N SER A 175 20.70 7.71 8.76
CA SER A 175 19.27 7.86 9.02
C SER A 175 18.49 6.73 8.34
N TYR A 176 17.31 6.41 8.87
CA TYR A 176 16.43 5.48 8.18
C TYR A 176 16.09 6.01 6.79
N SER A 177 16.06 5.12 5.81
CA SER A 177 15.42 5.40 4.53
C SER A 177 13.91 5.36 4.75
N ARG A 178 13.22 6.44 4.40
CA ARG A 178 11.78 6.60 4.61
C ARG A 178 11.08 6.88 3.30
N ASP A 179 9.86 6.33 3.14
CA ASP A 179 8.91 6.70 2.09
C ASP A 179 7.55 6.92 2.74
N ARG A 180 7.01 8.13 2.58
CA ARG A 180 5.79 8.59 3.24
C ARG A 180 4.74 8.99 2.22
N ASN A 181 3.49 8.62 2.49
CA ASN A 181 2.30 9.17 1.86
C ASN A 181 1.14 9.16 2.86
N ILE A 182 -0.07 9.56 2.44
CA ILE A 182 -1.24 9.60 3.31
C ILE A 182 -1.58 8.24 3.96
N TRP A 183 -1.23 7.12 3.30
CA TRP A 183 -1.56 5.77 3.75
C TRP A 183 -0.58 5.21 4.77
N HIS A 184 0.71 5.48 4.59
CA HIS A 184 1.75 4.89 5.43
C HIS A 184 3.05 5.68 5.47
N ILE A 185 3.96 5.23 6.33
CA ILE A 185 5.38 5.51 6.25
C ILE A 185 6.16 4.20 6.38
N SER A 186 7.17 4.03 5.52
CA SER A 186 8.12 2.91 5.59
C SER A 186 9.43 3.34 6.22
N HIS A 187 10.08 2.43 6.92
CA HIS A 187 11.41 2.62 7.51
C HIS A 187 12.30 1.43 7.15
N GLU A 188 13.47 1.71 6.57
CA GLU A 188 14.48 0.72 6.21
C GLU A 188 15.88 1.23 6.63
N GLY A 189 16.83 0.31 6.77
CA GLY A 189 18.22 0.63 7.09
C GLY A 189 18.56 0.56 8.58
N LEU A 190 19.79 0.97 8.91
CA LEU A 190 20.34 0.93 10.27
C LEU A 190 20.25 -0.46 10.92
N GLU A 191 19.77 -0.54 12.18
CA GLU A 191 19.62 -1.82 12.89
C GLU A 191 18.66 -2.80 12.20
N LEU A 192 17.75 -2.31 11.33
CA LEU A 192 16.81 -3.15 10.59
C LEU A 192 17.49 -4.01 9.51
N GLU A 193 18.71 -3.69 9.10
CA GLU A 193 19.44 -4.48 8.10
C GLU A 193 19.82 -5.87 8.61
N ASP A 194 19.93 -6.04 9.94
CA ASP A 194 20.10 -7.34 10.57
C ASP A 194 18.77 -7.79 11.21
N PRO A 195 18.15 -8.87 10.72
CA PRO A 195 16.90 -9.39 11.30
C PRO A 195 17.02 -9.84 12.76
N ALA A 196 18.21 -10.02 13.30
CA ALA A 196 18.43 -10.37 14.69
C ALA A 196 18.29 -9.18 15.65
N ASN A 197 18.31 -7.95 15.14
CA ASN A 197 18.21 -6.75 15.95
C ASN A 197 16.75 -6.38 16.23
N GLU A 198 16.47 -5.89 17.42
CA GLU A 198 15.21 -5.27 17.79
C GLU A 198 15.11 -3.86 17.18
N PRO A 199 13.96 -3.47 16.56
CA PRO A 199 13.77 -2.12 16.08
C PRO A 199 13.77 -1.10 17.22
N ASN A 200 14.46 0.02 17.03
CA ASN A 200 14.42 1.12 17.99
C ASN A 200 13.17 1.99 17.74
N PHE A 201 12.02 1.54 18.22
CA PHE A 201 10.75 2.23 18.02
C PHE A 201 10.72 3.67 18.53
N ASP A 202 11.51 4.03 19.53
CA ASP A 202 11.57 5.38 20.06
C ASP A 202 12.17 6.39 19.07
N HIS A 203 13.03 5.95 18.18
CA HIS A 203 13.62 6.77 17.11
C HIS A 203 12.98 6.54 15.74
N LEU A 204 12.33 5.40 15.56
CA LEU A 204 11.80 4.98 14.28
C LEU A 204 10.41 5.56 14.03
N LEU A 205 9.49 5.46 15.01
CA LEU A 205 8.08 5.80 14.83
C LEU A 205 7.85 7.31 14.65
N VAL A 206 7.00 7.64 13.67
CA VAL A 206 6.61 9.00 13.30
C VAL A 206 5.09 9.22 13.38
N LEU A 207 4.31 8.23 12.95
CA LEU A 207 2.83 8.31 12.92
C LEU A 207 2.19 7.66 14.13
N SER A 208 2.89 6.70 14.75
CA SER A 208 2.35 5.83 15.80
C SER A 208 3.13 5.96 17.09
N THR A 209 2.53 5.49 18.16
CA THR A 209 3.23 5.19 19.42
C THR A 209 3.27 3.68 19.65
N THR A 210 4.17 3.20 20.52
CA THR A 210 4.14 1.77 20.87
C THR A 210 2.90 1.45 21.74
N PRO A 211 2.42 0.19 21.73
CA PRO A 211 1.28 -0.21 22.57
C PRO A 211 1.48 0.08 24.07
N GLU A 212 2.72 0.01 24.55
CA GLU A 212 3.06 0.31 25.95
C GLU A 212 2.85 1.79 26.31
N LYS A 213 3.10 2.68 25.35
CA LYS A 213 2.95 4.15 25.53
C LYS A 213 1.56 4.64 25.17
N ALA A 214 0.71 3.81 24.55
CA ALA A 214 -0.65 4.14 24.19
C ALA A 214 -1.54 4.32 25.45
N PRO A 215 -2.64 5.11 25.34
CA PRO A 215 -3.55 5.36 26.47
C PRO A 215 -4.09 4.09 27.11
N ASP A 216 -4.27 4.12 28.44
CA ASP A 216 -4.88 3.02 29.22
C ASP A 216 -6.39 2.90 29.00
N GLU A 217 -7.02 3.93 28.44
CA GLU A 217 -8.43 3.92 28.08
C GLU A 217 -8.61 3.66 26.58
N GLY A 218 -9.46 2.68 26.23
CA GLY A 218 -9.80 2.41 24.84
C GLY A 218 -10.81 3.39 24.27
N GLU A 219 -10.70 3.68 22.97
CA GLU A 219 -11.56 4.61 22.25
C GLU A 219 -12.45 3.89 21.23
N TYR A 220 -13.76 4.20 21.23
CA TYR A 220 -14.68 3.65 20.25
C TYR A 220 -14.67 4.45 18.97
N VAL A 221 -14.67 3.74 17.85
CA VAL A 221 -14.73 4.30 16.49
C VAL A 221 -15.84 3.58 15.73
N THR A 222 -16.69 4.35 15.06
CA THR A 222 -17.76 3.85 14.19
C THR A 222 -17.47 4.32 12.76
N MET A 223 -17.57 3.40 11.80
CA MET A 223 -17.36 3.69 10.37
C MET A 223 -18.56 3.22 9.57
N THR A 224 -18.96 4.01 8.57
CA THR A 224 -19.97 3.59 7.59
C THR A 224 -19.35 3.39 6.22
N PHE A 225 -19.92 2.45 5.49
CA PHE A 225 -19.52 2.10 4.13
C PHE A 225 -20.73 2.08 3.19
N GLU A 226 -20.52 2.49 1.94
CA GLU A 226 -21.43 2.29 0.82
C GLU A 226 -20.68 1.60 -0.32
N LYS A 227 -21.14 0.41 -0.72
CA LYS A 227 -20.51 -0.40 -1.79
C LYS A 227 -19.00 -0.58 -1.58
N GLY A 228 -18.60 -0.88 -0.36
CA GLY A 228 -17.20 -1.09 0.02
C GLY A 228 -16.35 0.19 0.13
N VAL A 229 -16.92 1.37 -0.09
CA VAL A 229 -16.24 2.66 0.06
C VAL A 229 -16.57 3.27 1.42
N PRO A 230 -15.58 3.68 2.23
CA PRO A 230 -15.86 4.35 3.50
C PRO A 230 -16.45 5.74 3.27
N THR A 231 -17.47 6.10 4.05
CA THR A 231 -18.24 7.36 3.88
C THR A 231 -18.32 8.22 5.11
N SER A 232 -18.08 7.65 6.30
CA SER A 232 -18.07 8.44 7.55
C SER A 232 -17.20 7.81 8.64
N VAL A 233 -16.79 8.64 9.59
CA VAL A 233 -16.19 8.22 10.86
C VAL A 233 -16.94 8.92 11.99
N ASN A 234 -17.39 8.16 13.00
CA ASN A 234 -18.15 8.66 14.16
C ASN A 234 -19.37 9.50 13.78
N GLY A 235 -20.07 9.10 12.70
CA GLY A 235 -21.28 9.78 12.19
C GLY A 235 -21.01 11.03 11.34
N GLU A 236 -19.76 11.48 11.23
CA GLU A 236 -19.37 12.60 10.38
C GLU A 236 -19.02 12.12 8.98
N LYS A 237 -19.81 12.56 7.97
CA LYS A 237 -19.54 12.28 6.56
C LYS A 237 -18.34 13.08 6.08
N MET A 238 -17.43 12.42 5.37
CA MET A 238 -16.23 13.05 4.85
C MET A 238 -15.71 12.28 3.63
N LYS A 239 -14.82 12.90 2.86
CA LYS A 239 -14.14 12.22 1.74
C LYS A 239 -13.12 11.20 2.26
N VAL A 240 -12.72 10.26 1.40
CA VAL A 240 -11.84 9.15 1.79
C VAL A 240 -10.51 9.64 2.36
N SER A 241 -9.91 10.68 1.79
CA SER A 241 -8.65 11.22 2.30
C SER A 241 -8.77 11.77 3.74
N ASP A 242 -9.86 12.46 4.05
CA ASP A 242 -10.11 12.97 5.42
C ASP A 242 -10.39 11.81 6.40
N ILE A 243 -11.08 10.74 5.94
CA ILE A 243 -11.25 9.50 6.72
C ILE A 243 -9.90 8.91 7.07
N ILE A 244 -9.00 8.75 6.09
CA ILE A 244 -7.67 8.17 6.31
C ILE A 244 -6.86 9.03 7.28
N HIS A 245 -6.86 10.35 7.13
CA HIS A 245 -6.21 11.27 8.08
C HIS A 245 -6.72 11.07 9.51
N LYS A 246 -8.04 11.08 9.69
CA LYS A 246 -8.66 10.90 11.02
C LYS A 246 -8.33 9.53 11.62
N LEU A 247 -8.33 8.47 10.78
CA LEU A 247 -7.96 7.13 11.24
C LEU A 247 -6.47 7.00 11.54
N ASN A 248 -5.59 7.73 10.83
CA ASN A 248 -4.17 7.79 11.15
C ASN A 248 -3.93 8.40 12.54
N GLU A 249 -4.63 9.49 12.88
CA GLU A 249 -4.55 10.11 14.20
C GLU A 249 -5.03 9.16 15.31
N LEU A 250 -6.19 8.55 15.12
CA LEU A 250 -6.78 7.62 16.08
C LEU A 250 -5.93 6.35 16.24
N GLY A 251 -5.54 5.75 15.13
CA GLY A 251 -4.73 4.53 15.13
C GLY A 251 -3.33 4.75 15.69
N GLY A 252 -2.68 5.84 15.30
CA GLY A 252 -1.37 6.23 15.81
C GLY A 252 -1.36 6.46 17.31
N LYS A 253 -2.36 7.17 17.83
CA LYS A 253 -2.58 7.37 19.27
C LYS A 253 -2.68 6.06 20.06
N HIS A 254 -3.31 5.04 19.48
CA HIS A 254 -3.52 3.75 20.12
C HIS A 254 -2.49 2.67 19.76
N GLY A 255 -1.41 3.02 19.07
CA GLY A 255 -0.32 2.10 18.72
C GLY A 255 -0.70 1.04 17.68
N ILE A 256 -1.64 1.37 16.79
CA ILE A 256 -2.15 0.45 15.77
C ILE A 256 -1.33 0.59 14.49
N GLY A 257 -1.15 -0.53 13.76
CA GLY A 257 -0.61 -0.53 12.41
C GLY A 257 0.91 -0.46 12.32
N ILE A 258 1.64 -0.85 13.36
CA ILE A 258 3.09 -1.05 13.33
C ILE A 258 3.36 -2.48 12.86
N ILE A 259 4.06 -2.62 11.73
CA ILE A 259 4.32 -3.91 11.09
C ILE A 259 5.82 -4.04 10.81
N ASP A 260 6.47 -5.01 11.43
CA ASP A 260 7.83 -5.44 11.10
C ASP A 260 7.77 -6.68 10.21
N ILE A 261 8.35 -6.60 9.02
CA ILE A 261 8.29 -7.67 8.03
C ILE A 261 9.63 -7.87 7.34
N VAL A 262 9.99 -9.13 7.15
CA VAL A 262 10.99 -9.55 6.17
C VAL A 262 10.23 -10.01 4.92
N GLU A 263 10.22 -9.17 3.90
CA GLU A 263 9.48 -9.39 2.65
C GLU A 263 10.35 -9.91 1.52
N ASN A 264 9.72 -10.54 0.53
CA ASN A 264 10.39 -10.96 -0.68
C ASN A 264 10.22 -9.88 -1.76
N ARG A 265 11.32 -9.20 -2.12
CA ARG A 265 11.31 -8.22 -3.22
C ARG A 265 11.18 -8.91 -4.58
N VAL A 266 10.55 -8.21 -5.52
CA VAL A 266 10.39 -8.67 -6.92
C VAL A 266 11.74 -8.94 -7.57
N VAL A 267 12.75 -8.17 -7.21
CA VAL A 267 14.15 -8.35 -7.67
C VAL A 267 14.84 -9.58 -7.08
N GLY A 268 14.15 -10.38 -6.25
CA GLY A 268 14.59 -11.71 -5.78
C GLY A 268 15.29 -11.74 -4.43
N MET A 269 15.56 -10.60 -3.80
CA MET A 269 16.17 -10.57 -2.46
C MET A 269 15.13 -10.40 -1.35
N LYS A 270 15.47 -10.83 -0.15
CA LYS A 270 14.72 -10.47 1.06
C LYS A 270 15.12 -9.08 1.55
N SER A 271 14.16 -8.35 2.09
CA SER A 271 14.40 -7.06 2.73
C SER A 271 13.54 -6.93 3.97
N ARG A 272 14.07 -6.32 5.02
CA ARG A 272 13.32 -6.00 6.22
C ARG A 272 12.95 -4.53 6.23
N GLY A 273 11.71 -4.25 6.57
CA GLY A 273 11.22 -2.90 6.81
C GLY A 273 10.20 -2.87 7.94
N VAL A 274 10.13 -1.74 8.62
CA VAL A 274 9.04 -1.44 9.55
C VAL A 274 8.11 -0.43 8.88
N TYR A 275 6.83 -0.73 8.91
CA TYR A 275 5.78 0.10 8.32
C TYR A 275 4.84 0.61 9.41
N GLU A 276 4.48 1.87 9.32
CA GLU A 276 3.40 2.47 10.10
C GLU A 276 2.22 2.72 9.17
N THR A 277 1.12 2.02 9.38
CA THR A 277 -0.10 2.15 8.57
C THR A 277 -1.33 2.19 9.50
N PRO A 278 -1.40 3.15 10.43
CA PRO A 278 -2.41 3.12 11.49
C PRO A 278 -3.84 3.20 10.97
N GLY A 279 -4.16 4.19 10.14
CA GLY A 279 -5.48 4.35 9.56
C GLY A 279 -5.83 3.25 8.57
N GLY A 280 -4.85 2.84 7.76
CA GLY A 280 -5.03 1.77 6.80
C GLY A 280 -5.36 0.44 7.46
N THR A 281 -4.73 0.11 8.58
CA THR A 281 -5.02 -1.11 9.35
C THR A 281 -6.45 -1.10 9.88
N ILE A 282 -6.92 0.03 10.42
CA ILE A 282 -8.31 0.17 10.89
C ILE A 282 -9.28 0.03 9.72
N LEU A 283 -9.01 0.70 8.60
CA LEU A 283 -9.89 0.69 7.43
C LEU A 283 -10.02 -0.69 6.80
N MET A 284 -8.90 -1.42 6.64
CA MET A 284 -8.88 -2.78 6.12
C MET A 284 -9.66 -3.74 7.03
N GLU A 285 -9.47 -3.66 8.34
CA GLU A 285 -10.19 -4.49 9.31
C GLU A 285 -11.70 -4.18 9.30
N ALA A 286 -12.08 -2.89 9.23
CA ALA A 286 -13.47 -2.47 9.14
C ALA A 286 -14.17 -3.02 7.90
N HIS A 287 -13.53 -2.89 6.76
CA HIS A 287 -14.05 -3.39 5.49
C HIS A 287 -14.23 -4.90 5.51
N GLN A 288 -13.22 -5.63 6.01
CA GLN A 288 -13.29 -7.09 6.11
C GLN A 288 -14.44 -7.55 7.04
N GLN A 289 -14.64 -6.91 8.19
CA GLN A 289 -15.74 -7.26 9.10
C GLN A 289 -17.11 -7.08 8.46
N LEU A 290 -17.26 -6.05 7.61
CA LEU A 290 -18.51 -5.84 6.89
C LEU A 290 -18.76 -6.93 5.85
N GLU A 291 -17.72 -7.33 5.12
CA GLU A 291 -17.81 -8.44 4.15
C GLU A 291 -18.15 -9.78 4.80
N GLU A 292 -17.61 -10.08 5.98
CA GLU A 292 -17.92 -11.28 6.76
C GLU A 292 -19.43 -11.42 7.02
N LEU A 293 -20.15 -10.30 7.14
CA LEU A 293 -21.57 -10.26 7.39
C LEU A 293 -22.43 -10.42 6.13
N ILE A 294 -21.91 -10.03 4.97
CA ILE A 294 -22.69 -9.80 3.75
C ILE A 294 -22.39 -10.84 2.67
N LEU A 295 -21.14 -11.24 2.49
CA LEU A 295 -20.76 -12.16 1.43
C LEU A 295 -21.07 -13.61 1.82
N ASP A 296 -21.61 -14.38 0.87
CA ASP A 296 -21.77 -15.82 1.03
C ASP A 296 -20.41 -16.52 1.07
N ARG A 297 -20.41 -17.77 1.58
CA ARG A 297 -19.21 -18.57 1.79
C ARG A 297 -18.31 -18.68 0.55
N ASP A 298 -18.90 -18.96 -0.60
CA ASP A 298 -18.14 -19.28 -1.81
C ASP A 298 -17.59 -18.01 -2.46
N THR A 299 -18.39 -16.93 -2.50
CA THR A 299 -17.95 -15.60 -2.93
C THR A 299 -16.83 -15.06 -2.04
N TYR A 300 -16.98 -15.18 -0.71
CA TYR A 300 -15.98 -14.71 0.24
C TYR A 300 -14.65 -15.47 0.12
N ALA A 301 -14.71 -16.80 -0.07
CA ALA A 301 -13.51 -17.63 -0.26
C ALA A 301 -12.75 -17.25 -1.54
N LEU A 302 -13.46 -17.16 -2.68
CA LEU A 302 -12.83 -16.77 -3.95
C LEU A 302 -12.29 -15.35 -3.89
N LYS A 303 -13.03 -14.41 -3.28
CA LYS A 303 -12.57 -13.02 -3.14
C LYS A 303 -11.26 -12.92 -2.37
N LYS A 304 -11.06 -13.71 -1.31
CA LYS A 304 -9.77 -13.76 -0.58
C LYS A 304 -8.59 -14.20 -1.46
N GLU A 305 -8.80 -15.21 -2.30
CA GLU A 305 -7.78 -15.66 -3.26
C GLU A 305 -7.45 -14.56 -4.27
N MET A 306 -8.47 -13.93 -4.83
CA MET A 306 -8.32 -12.82 -5.77
C MET A 306 -7.65 -11.60 -5.11
N GLY A 307 -7.98 -11.26 -3.86
CA GLY A 307 -7.35 -10.18 -3.11
C GLY A 307 -5.85 -10.40 -2.89
N SER A 308 -5.43 -11.62 -2.56
CA SER A 308 -4.01 -11.97 -2.45
C SER A 308 -3.27 -11.83 -3.78
N ARG A 309 -3.90 -12.25 -4.88
CA ARG A 309 -3.35 -12.11 -6.22
C ARG A 309 -3.29 -10.65 -6.65
N PHE A 310 -4.35 -9.88 -6.40
CA PHE A 310 -4.39 -8.44 -6.63
C PHE A 310 -3.25 -7.71 -5.90
N ALA A 311 -3.01 -8.07 -4.62
CA ALA A 311 -1.89 -7.54 -3.85
C ALA A 311 -0.54 -7.81 -4.52
N SER A 312 -0.34 -9.01 -5.05
CA SER A 312 0.88 -9.38 -5.77
C SER A 312 1.05 -8.56 -7.06
N LEU A 313 -0.02 -8.34 -7.82
CA LEU A 313 0.03 -7.52 -9.04
C LEU A 313 0.39 -6.06 -8.71
N VAL A 314 -0.20 -5.50 -7.65
CA VAL A 314 0.12 -4.14 -7.19
C VAL A 314 1.57 -4.06 -6.71
N TYR A 315 2.02 -5.02 -5.90
CA TYR A 315 3.38 -5.08 -5.39
C TYR A 315 4.44 -5.13 -6.50
N GLU A 316 4.16 -5.91 -7.54
CA GLU A 316 5.02 -6.11 -8.71
C GLU A 316 4.96 -4.95 -9.74
N GLY A 317 4.17 -3.90 -9.51
CA GLY A 317 4.03 -2.77 -10.43
C GLY A 317 3.16 -3.04 -11.65
N LYS A 318 2.33 -4.06 -11.61
CA LYS A 318 1.45 -4.50 -12.71
C LYS A 318 0.06 -3.82 -12.69
N TRP A 319 -0.03 -2.58 -12.21
CA TRP A 319 -1.27 -1.84 -12.10
C TRP A 319 -2.01 -1.68 -13.43
N PHE A 320 -1.30 -1.35 -14.50
CA PHE A 320 -1.86 -1.12 -15.83
C PHE A 320 -1.83 -2.39 -16.70
N THR A 321 -2.29 -3.53 -16.15
CA THR A 321 -2.35 -4.79 -16.89
C THR A 321 -3.79 -5.30 -16.99
N PRO A 322 -4.15 -5.98 -18.11
CA PRO A 322 -5.50 -6.53 -18.29
C PRO A 322 -5.91 -7.48 -17.15
N LEU A 323 -4.95 -8.21 -16.56
CA LEU A 323 -5.26 -9.11 -15.45
C LEU A 323 -5.72 -8.34 -14.21
N ARG A 324 -4.98 -7.27 -13.82
CA ARG A 324 -5.38 -6.44 -12.68
C ARG A 324 -6.75 -5.80 -12.91
N GLU A 325 -7.03 -5.34 -14.14
CA GLU A 325 -8.33 -4.74 -14.49
C GLU A 325 -9.47 -5.77 -14.40
N ALA A 326 -9.25 -7.00 -14.86
CA ALA A 326 -10.23 -8.07 -14.75
C ALA A 326 -10.50 -8.47 -13.30
N GLU A 327 -9.45 -8.53 -12.46
CA GLU A 327 -9.59 -8.81 -11.03
C GLU A 327 -10.33 -7.67 -10.32
N GLN A 328 -10.04 -6.41 -10.67
CA GLN A 328 -10.78 -5.27 -10.13
C GLN A 328 -12.26 -5.33 -10.47
N ALA A 329 -12.62 -5.63 -11.70
CA ALA A 329 -14.02 -5.77 -12.11
C ALA A 329 -14.75 -6.87 -11.32
N PHE A 330 -14.08 -8.00 -11.06
CA PHE A 330 -14.61 -9.04 -10.17
C PHE A 330 -14.81 -8.52 -8.74
N ILE A 331 -13.80 -7.85 -8.17
CA ILE A 331 -13.86 -7.30 -6.82
C ILE A 331 -14.99 -6.28 -6.72
N GLU A 332 -15.07 -5.31 -7.61
CA GLU A 332 -16.13 -4.29 -7.65
C GLU A 332 -17.52 -4.92 -7.67
N LYS A 333 -17.71 -6.01 -8.43
CA LYS A 333 -18.97 -6.75 -8.45
C LYS A 333 -19.34 -7.33 -7.08
N THR A 334 -18.36 -7.79 -6.31
CA THR A 334 -18.62 -8.29 -4.96
C THR A 334 -19.00 -7.20 -3.96
N GLN A 335 -18.68 -5.94 -4.26
CA GLN A 335 -18.90 -4.80 -3.38
C GLN A 335 -20.29 -4.18 -3.47
N GLU A 336 -21.11 -4.52 -4.45
CA GLU A 336 -22.42 -3.88 -4.70
C GLU A 336 -23.32 -3.78 -3.47
N TYR A 337 -23.22 -4.76 -2.55
CA TYR A 337 -24.02 -4.84 -1.33
C TYR A 337 -23.20 -4.64 -0.05
N VAL A 338 -21.88 -4.39 -0.15
CA VAL A 338 -21.02 -4.14 1.00
C VAL A 338 -21.27 -2.74 1.56
N THR A 339 -22.40 -2.60 2.24
CA THR A 339 -22.94 -1.34 2.78
C THR A 339 -23.42 -1.58 4.21
N GLY A 340 -22.98 -0.73 5.13
CA GLY A 340 -23.35 -0.88 6.53
C GLY A 340 -22.45 -0.07 7.47
N GLU A 341 -22.54 -0.39 8.74
CA GLU A 341 -21.81 0.26 9.81
C GLU A 341 -20.99 -0.75 10.61
N VAL A 342 -19.76 -0.38 10.94
CA VAL A 342 -18.83 -1.16 11.76
C VAL A 342 -18.37 -0.34 12.94
N LYS A 343 -18.39 -0.93 14.12
CA LYS A 343 -17.93 -0.30 15.38
C LYS A 343 -16.79 -1.10 15.98
N PHE A 344 -15.74 -0.39 16.40
CA PHE A 344 -14.57 -0.94 17.09
C PHE A 344 -14.30 -0.23 18.40
N LYS A 345 -13.51 -0.89 19.24
CA LYS A 345 -12.75 -0.27 20.31
C LYS A 345 -11.26 -0.38 20.01
N LEU A 346 -10.57 0.75 19.88
CA LEU A 346 -9.12 0.84 19.70
C LEU A 346 -8.46 0.82 21.07
N TYR A 347 -7.50 -0.09 21.27
CA TYR A 347 -6.85 -0.21 22.57
C TYR A 347 -5.48 -0.87 22.46
N LYS A 348 -4.41 -0.16 22.77
CA LYS A 348 -3.03 -0.69 22.90
C LYS A 348 -2.65 -1.64 21.79
N GLY A 349 -2.63 -1.16 20.56
CA GLY A 349 -2.26 -1.93 19.35
C GLY A 349 -3.36 -2.87 18.82
N ASN A 350 -4.52 -2.94 19.49
CA ASN A 350 -5.59 -3.85 19.11
C ASN A 350 -6.82 -3.12 18.59
N ILE A 351 -7.46 -3.74 17.60
CA ILE A 351 -8.78 -3.37 17.08
C ILE A 351 -9.77 -4.42 17.56
N ILE A 352 -10.61 -4.05 18.52
CA ILE A 352 -11.55 -4.97 19.18
C ILE A 352 -12.94 -4.76 18.57
N LYS A 353 -13.52 -5.82 17.99
CA LYS A 353 -14.88 -5.78 17.40
C LYS A 353 -15.91 -5.38 18.45
N ALA A 354 -16.76 -4.40 18.12
CA ALA A 354 -17.81 -3.90 19.01
C ALA A 354 -19.21 -3.90 18.38
N GLY A 355 -19.32 -4.31 17.12
CA GLY A 355 -20.59 -4.49 16.42
C GLY A 355 -20.48 -4.20 14.93
N THR A 356 -21.31 -4.87 14.13
CA THR A 356 -21.42 -4.67 12.69
C THR A 356 -22.88 -4.81 12.29
N THR A 357 -23.38 -3.88 11.48
CA THR A 357 -24.75 -3.89 10.97
C THR A 357 -24.79 -3.61 9.47
N SER A 358 -25.70 -4.29 8.79
CA SER A 358 -25.93 -4.08 7.35
C SER A 358 -27.38 -4.40 6.99
N PRO A 359 -28.01 -3.61 6.10
CA PRO A 359 -29.31 -3.98 5.53
C PRO A 359 -29.23 -5.24 4.62
N TYR A 360 -28.01 -5.63 4.21
CA TYR A 360 -27.75 -6.78 3.36
C TYR A 360 -27.12 -7.95 4.10
N SER A 361 -27.21 -7.98 5.44
CA SER A 361 -26.68 -9.04 6.28
C SER A 361 -27.27 -10.40 5.89
N LEU A 362 -26.40 -11.38 5.68
CA LEU A 362 -26.78 -12.79 5.56
C LEU A 362 -26.92 -13.48 6.92
N TYR A 363 -26.49 -12.82 8.00
CA TYR A 363 -26.70 -13.33 9.35
C TYR A 363 -28.16 -13.17 9.74
N ASN A 364 -28.84 -14.30 9.92
CA ASN A 364 -30.24 -14.34 10.37
C ASN A 364 -30.27 -14.95 11.76
N GLU A 365 -30.61 -14.14 12.76
CA GLU A 365 -30.65 -14.55 14.15
C GLU A 365 -31.65 -15.74 14.38
N SER A 366 -32.78 -15.72 13.70
CA SER A 366 -33.80 -16.78 13.84
C SER A 366 -33.32 -18.14 13.30
N ILE A 367 -32.35 -18.16 12.36
CA ILE A 367 -31.75 -19.39 11.83
C ILE A 367 -30.50 -19.77 12.66
N ALA A 368 -29.68 -18.80 13.04
CA ALA A 368 -28.40 -19.03 13.70
C ALA A 368 -28.52 -19.20 15.22
N SER A 369 -29.70 -18.90 15.82
CA SER A 369 -29.90 -18.96 17.27
C SER A 369 -29.88 -20.39 17.79
N PHE A 370 -29.18 -20.60 18.90
CA PHE A 370 -29.23 -21.89 19.63
C PHE A 370 -30.53 -22.09 20.46
N THR A 371 -31.35 -21.05 20.59
CA THR A 371 -32.53 -21.07 21.47
C THR A 371 -33.87 -21.06 20.74
N THR A 372 -33.90 -20.67 19.45
CA THR A 372 -35.12 -20.58 18.62
C THR A 372 -34.82 -21.11 17.25
N GLY A 373 -35.29 -22.31 16.92
CA GLY A 373 -34.81 -23.05 15.76
C GLY A 373 -35.85 -23.53 14.74
N ASP A 374 -36.99 -22.83 14.59
CA ASP A 374 -38.08 -23.33 13.75
C ASP A 374 -37.98 -23.06 12.24
N LEU A 375 -36.99 -22.25 11.80
CA LEU A 375 -36.80 -21.91 10.38
C LEU A 375 -35.83 -22.86 9.65
N TYR A 376 -35.19 -23.77 10.36
CA TYR A 376 -34.24 -24.74 9.81
C TYR A 376 -34.64 -26.16 10.29
N ASP A 377 -34.90 -27.08 9.34
CA ASP A 377 -35.14 -28.49 9.67
C ASP A 377 -33.81 -29.22 9.89
N HIS A 378 -33.54 -29.58 11.14
CA HIS A 378 -32.35 -30.32 11.54
C HIS A 378 -32.18 -31.66 10.82
N HIS A 379 -33.29 -32.31 10.34
CA HIS A 379 -33.22 -33.56 9.60
C HIS A 379 -32.56 -33.41 8.22
N ASP A 380 -32.61 -32.23 7.60
CA ASP A 380 -31.94 -31.99 6.32
C ASP A 380 -30.41 -32.16 6.42
N ALA A 381 -29.84 -31.88 7.58
CA ALA A 381 -28.42 -32.06 7.84
C ALA A 381 -27.94 -33.50 7.71
N GLU A 382 -28.74 -34.49 8.11
CA GLU A 382 -28.39 -35.90 8.01
C GLU A 382 -28.18 -36.33 6.56
N GLY A 383 -29.14 -35.97 5.68
CA GLY A 383 -29.04 -36.27 4.24
C GLY A 383 -27.85 -35.63 3.59
N PHE A 384 -27.62 -34.35 3.89
CA PHE A 384 -26.45 -33.62 3.40
C PHE A 384 -25.13 -34.26 3.87
N ILE A 385 -24.99 -34.58 5.17
CA ILE A 385 -23.77 -35.15 5.74
C ILE A 385 -23.48 -36.52 5.12
N ASN A 386 -24.50 -37.36 4.93
CA ASN A 386 -24.34 -38.67 4.32
C ASN A 386 -23.77 -38.60 2.89
N LEU A 387 -24.26 -37.67 2.07
CA LEU A 387 -23.79 -37.49 0.70
C LEU A 387 -22.43 -36.79 0.67
N PHE A 388 -22.25 -35.71 1.42
CA PHE A 388 -21.02 -34.92 1.47
C PHE A 388 -19.84 -35.75 2.01
N GLY A 389 -20.10 -36.62 3.01
CA GLY A 389 -19.11 -37.48 3.62
C GLY A 389 -18.89 -38.83 2.90
N LEU A 390 -19.57 -39.09 1.77
CA LEU A 390 -19.56 -40.41 1.13
C LEU A 390 -18.16 -40.87 0.69
N SER A 391 -17.36 -39.96 0.14
CA SER A 391 -15.98 -40.28 -0.25
C SER A 391 -15.09 -40.65 0.94
N CYS A 392 -15.27 -39.96 2.08
CA CYS A 392 -14.56 -40.29 3.32
C CYS A 392 -14.93 -41.67 3.82
N LYS A 393 -16.24 -42.01 3.79
CA LYS A 393 -16.74 -43.33 4.17
C LYS A 393 -16.18 -44.42 3.26
N VAL A 394 -16.22 -44.24 1.94
CA VAL A 394 -15.71 -45.25 0.98
C VAL A 394 -14.19 -45.41 1.15
N ARG A 395 -13.44 -44.34 1.37
CA ARG A 395 -12.01 -44.43 1.67
C ARG A 395 -11.77 -45.27 2.94
N ALA A 396 -12.49 -44.97 4.02
CA ALA A 396 -12.33 -45.72 5.28
C ALA A 396 -12.63 -47.21 5.10
N MET A 397 -13.71 -47.57 4.34
CA MET A 397 -14.01 -48.96 4.02
C MET A 397 -12.86 -49.64 3.28
N LYS A 398 -12.22 -48.97 2.33
CA LYS A 398 -11.07 -49.53 1.62
C LYS A 398 -9.86 -49.72 2.53
N MET A 399 -9.58 -48.78 3.41
CA MET A 399 -8.49 -48.91 4.39
C MET A 399 -8.74 -50.04 5.40
N GLN A 400 -10.00 -50.33 5.74
CA GLN A 400 -10.37 -51.53 6.53
C GLN A 400 -10.17 -52.82 5.76
N GLU A 401 -10.50 -52.84 4.45
CA GLU A 401 -10.30 -54.03 3.60
C GLU A 401 -8.79 -54.33 3.43
N THR A 402 -7.95 -53.32 3.37
CA THR A 402 -6.48 -53.45 3.21
C THR A 402 -5.76 -53.65 4.56
N GLY A 403 -6.46 -53.52 5.69
CA GLY A 403 -5.84 -53.65 7.01
C GLY A 403 -5.10 -52.43 7.53
N GLU A 404 -5.22 -51.28 6.86
CA GLU A 404 -4.61 -50.02 7.27
C GLU A 404 -5.43 -49.27 8.33
N LEU A 405 -6.70 -49.62 8.50
CA LEU A 405 -7.59 -49.08 9.52
C LEU A 405 -8.24 -50.23 10.28
N GLU A 406 -8.17 -50.24 11.61
CA GLU A 406 -8.82 -51.22 12.45
C GLU A 406 -10.36 -51.12 12.34
N LYS A 407 -11.04 -52.26 12.47
CA LYS A 407 -12.52 -52.33 12.36
C LYS A 407 -13.23 -51.81 13.59
#